data_ad84ccb1384f02165cc228425d5873a0
#
_entry.id   ad84ccb1384f02165cc228425d5873a0
#
_cell.length_a   1.000
_cell.length_b   1.000
_cell.length_c   1.000
_cell.angle_alpha   90.00
_cell.angle_beta   90.00
_cell.angle_gamma   90.00
#
_symmetry.space_group_name_H-M   'P 1'
#
loop_
_entity.id
_entity.type
_entity.pdbx_description
1 polymer ?
#
loop_
_entity_poly.entity_id
_entity_poly.type
_entity_poly.pdbx_seq_one_letter_code
_entity_poly.pdbx_strand_id
1 'polypeptide(L)'
;MPDFTPIVFVVDDDVSVRESLELLIRCEGWQPKTFASSQEFLDYPRVLVPNCLVLDVSLPGLNGLDLQSLVAGERTDMPIIFITGHGDVPMTVKAMKAGAVEFLTKPFNDGLLLAAIRAALERSRVALSLEAEMRVLRDRYALLSQREREVMVLVVSGLLNKQVGGELGISEITVKAHRGKVMQKMKADSLADLVKMAARLRLAPAAMTAA
;
A
#
# COMPACT_ATOMS: atom_id res chain seq x y z
N MET A 1 -3.14 -17.79 -6.45
CA MET A 1 -3.89 -16.68 -5.83
C MET A 1 -5.29 -16.71 -6.37
N PRO A 2 -6.37 -16.46 -5.59
CA PRO A 2 -7.68 -16.32 -6.18
C PRO A 2 -7.63 -15.17 -7.20
N ASP A 3 -8.11 -15.47 -8.40
CA ASP A 3 -8.12 -14.55 -9.53
C ASP A 3 -9.27 -13.55 -9.31
N PHE A 4 -9.01 -12.51 -8.53
CA PHE A 4 -9.99 -11.44 -8.33
C PHE A 4 -9.98 -10.53 -9.54
N THR A 5 -11.14 -10.32 -10.15
CA THR A 5 -11.32 -9.34 -11.24
C THR A 5 -10.91 -7.95 -10.74
N PRO A 6 -9.93 -7.29 -11.37
CA PRO A 6 -9.53 -5.94 -10.99
C PRO A 6 -10.67 -4.95 -11.13
N ILE A 7 -10.68 -3.93 -10.27
CA ILE A 7 -11.70 -2.87 -10.30
C ILE A 7 -11.07 -1.58 -10.82
N VAL A 8 -11.72 -0.97 -11.80
CA VAL A 8 -11.38 0.37 -12.30
C VAL A 8 -12.48 1.33 -11.85
N PHE A 9 -12.13 2.21 -10.94
CA PHE A 9 -13.00 3.29 -10.50
C PHE A 9 -12.94 4.43 -11.51
N VAL A 10 -14.07 5.05 -11.81
CA VAL A 10 -14.18 6.22 -12.69
C VAL A 10 -14.97 7.29 -11.97
N VAL A 11 -14.40 8.47 -11.83
CA VAL A 11 -15.09 9.65 -11.27
C VAL A 11 -15.08 10.75 -12.32
N ASP A 12 -16.24 11.08 -12.84
CA ASP A 12 -16.46 12.07 -13.90
C ASP A 12 -17.91 12.56 -13.79
N ASP A 13 -18.19 13.84 -13.89
CA ASP A 13 -19.55 14.38 -13.79
C ASP A 13 -20.33 14.20 -15.11
N ASP A 14 -19.66 14.04 -16.26
CA ASP A 14 -20.27 13.76 -17.55
C ASP A 14 -20.72 12.29 -17.67
N VAL A 15 -22.03 12.07 -17.78
CA VAL A 15 -22.61 10.73 -17.93
C VAL A 15 -22.12 10.01 -19.19
N SER A 16 -21.93 10.73 -20.31
CA SER A 16 -21.49 10.15 -21.58
C SER A 16 -20.06 9.62 -21.49
N VAL A 17 -19.18 10.34 -20.76
CA VAL A 17 -17.81 9.90 -20.48
C VAL A 17 -17.83 8.66 -19.61
N ARG A 18 -18.63 8.65 -18.53
CA ARG A 18 -18.75 7.49 -17.65
C ARG A 18 -19.23 6.24 -18.41
N GLU A 19 -20.28 6.35 -19.22
CA GLU A 19 -20.82 5.23 -20.00
C GLU A 19 -19.80 4.69 -21.03
N SER A 20 -19.11 5.59 -21.73
CA SER A 20 -18.06 5.21 -22.69
C SER A 20 -16.90 4.48 -22.01
N LEU A 21 -16.42 4.99 -20.87
CA LEU A 21 -15.36 4.36 -20.09
C LEU A 21 -15.79 3.04 -19.47
N GLU A 22 -17.05 2.95 -19.00
CA GLU A 22 -17.59 1.72 -18.47
C GLU A 22 -17.58 0.59 -19.51
N LEU A 23 -18.01 0.89 -20.72
CA LEU A 23 -18.00 -0.07 -21.83
C LEU A 23 -16.56 -0.49 -22.17
N LEU A 24 -15.65 0.48 -22.33
CA LEU A 24 -14.24 0.24 -22.65
C LEU A 24 -13.56 -0.66 -21.61
N ILE A 25 -13.75 -0.39 -20.32
CA ILE A 25 -13.19 -1.14 -19.20
C ILE A 25 -13.74 -2.56 -19.16
N ARG A 26 -15.04 -2.75 -19.39
CA ARG A 26 -15.69 -4.08 -19.46
C ARG A 26 -15.14 -4.92 -20.60
N CYS A 27 -14.87 -4.33 -21.76
CA CYS A 27 -14.30 -5.04 -22.92
C CYS A 27 -12.90 -5.63 -22.62
N GLU A 28 -12.15 -5.04 -21.71
CA GLU A 28 -10.84 -5.55 -21.25
C GLU A 28 -10.95 -6.62 -20.14
N GLY A 29 -12.17 -6.98 -19.73
CA GLY A 29 -12.42 -7.96 -18.67
C GLY A 29 -12.26 -7.41 -17.25
N TRP A 30 -12.15 -6.10 -17.06
CA TRP A 30 -12.10 -5.45 -15.76
C TRP A 30 -13.49 -5.04 -15.27
N GLN A 31 -13.63 -4.84 -13.97
CA GLN A 31 -14.89 -4.40 -13.38
C GLN A 31 -14.91 -2.87 -13.25
N PRO A 32 -15.73 -2.13 -14.00
CA PRO A 32 -15.91 -0.71 -13.80
C PRO A 32 -16.77 -0.42 -12.58
N LYS A 33 -16.48 0.69 -11.90
CA LYS A 33 -17.32 1.33 -10.88
C LYS A 33 -17.30 2.82 -11.12
N THR A 34 -18.44 3.38 -11.55
CA THR A 34 -18.55 4.77 -11.96
C THR A 34 -19.26 5.61 -10.90
N PHE A 35 -18.83 6.86 -10.73
CA PHE A 35 -19.38 7.83 -9.78
C PHE A 35 -19.51 9.20 -10.45
N ALA A 36 -20.57 9.92 -10.13
CA ALA A 36 -20.81 11.25 -10.67
C ALA A 36 -20.09 12.36 -9.87
N SER A 37 -19.57 12.06 -8.69
CA SER A 37 -18.91 13.04 -7.83
C SER A 37 -17.81 12.41 -6.98
N SER A 38 -16.90 13.26 -6.52
CA SER A 38 -15.87 12.87 -5.55
C SER A 38 -16.47 12.34 -4.25
N GLN A 39 -17.61 12.90 -3.81
CA GLN A 39 -18.26 12.48 -2.56
C GLN A 39 -18.81 11.06 -2.64
N GLU A 40 -19.51 10.71 -3.74
CA GLU A 40 -20.01 9.35 -3.96
C GLU A 40 -18.86 8.33 -3.94
N PHE A 41 -17.72 8.68 -4.54
CA PHE A 41 -16.54 7.83 -4.51
C PHE A 41 -15.94 7.68 -3.11
N LEU A 42 -15.85 8.75 -2.33
CA LEU A 42 -15.31 8.72 -0.97
C LEU A 42 -16.17 7.87 -0.03
N ASP A 43 -17.48 7.87 -0.23
CA ASP A 43 -18.43 7.06 0.55
C ASP A 43 -18.34 5.56 0.20
N TYR A 44 -17.69 5.21 -0.91
CA TYR A 44 -17.51 3.81 -1.32
C TYR A 44 -16.39 3.15 -0.49
N PRO A 45 -16.65 1.96 0.09
CA PRO A 45 -15.69 1.30 0.96
C PRO A 45 -14.40 0.91 0.21
N ARG A 46 -13.26 0.95 0.92
CA ARG A 46 -12.00 0.45 0.40
C ARG A 46 -12.11 -1.04 0.04
N VAL A 47 -11.57 -1.41 -1.11
CA VAL A 47 -11.50 -2.79 -1.59
C VAL A 47 -10.06 -3.31 -1.53
N LEU A 48 -9.89 -4.61 -1.28
CA LEU A 48 -8.58 -5.27 -1.20
C LEU A 48 -8.33 -6.17 -2.43
N VAL A 49 -8.72 -5.66 -3.60
CA VAL A 49 -8.41 -6.25 -4.90
C VAL A 49 -7.64 -5.23 -5.74
N PRO A 50 -6.85 -5.67 -6.74
CA PRO A 50 -6.16 -4.72 -7.61
C PRO A 50 -7.13 -3.71 -8.20
N ASN A 51 -6.80 -2.43 -8.04
CA ASN A 51 -7.70 -1.35 -8.43
C ASN A 51 -6.92 -0.11 -8.90
N CYS A 52 -7.58 0.79 -9.61
CA CYS A 52 -7.09 2.12 -9.92
C CYS A 52 -8.25 3.10 -10.07
N LEU A 53 -7.94 4.38 -10.05
CA LEU A 53 -8.90 5.47 -10.18
C LEU A 53 -8.61 6.26 -11.45
N VAL A 54 -9.58 6.31 -12.38
CA VAL A 54 -9.63 7.25 -13.50
C VAL A 54 -10.46 8.45 -13.03
N LEU A 55 -9.86 9.63 -13.01
CA LEU A 55 -10.40 10.78 -12.29
C LEU A 55 -10.42 12.02 -13.17
N ASP A 56 -11.59 12.60 -13.37
CA ASP A 56 -11.65 13.95 -13.95
C ASP A 56 -11.10 14.99 -12.96
N VAL A 57 -10.32 15.91 -13.48
CA VAL A 57 -9.81 17.04 -12.70
C VAL A 57 -10.92 18.05 -12.42
N SER A 58 -11.81 18.28 -13.39
CA SER A 58 -12.80 19.37 -13.38
C SER A 58 -14.14 18.95 -12.78
N LEU A 59 -14.11 18.37 -11.58
CA LEU A 59 -15.32 17.94 -10.89
C LEU A 59 -15.97 19.11 -10.12
N PRO A 60 -17.31 19.16 -10.06
CA PRO A 60 -18.01 20.15 -9.23
C PRO A 60 -17.78 19.86 -7.71
N GLY A 61 -17.56 20.92 -6.95
CA GLY A 61 -17.30 20.82 -5.51
C GLY A 61 -15.85 20.47 -5.20
N LEU A 62 -15.58 19.22 -4.82
CA LEU A 62 -14.22 18.75 -4.56
C LEU A 62 -13.55 18.36 -5.89
N ASN A 63 -12.57 19.15 -6.34
CA ASN A 63 -11.86 18.90 -7.58
C ASN A 63 -10.94 17.65 -7.49
N GLY A 64 -10.54 17.11 -8.66
CA GLY A 64 -9.78 15.87 -8.73
C GLY A 64 -8.41 15.93 -8.02
N LEU A 65 -7.72 17.08 -7.99
CA LEU A 65 -6.43 17.22 -7.32
C LEU A 65 -6.58 17.21 -5.78
N ASP A 66 -7.67 17.76 -5.28
CA ASP A 66 -7.96 17.72 -3.84
C ASP A 66 -8.36 16.29 -3.44
N LEU A 67 -9.16 15.60 -4.27
CA LEU A 67 -9.48 14.20 -4.07
C LEU A 67 -8.22 13.32 -4.08
N GLN A 68 -7.25 13.56 -4.99
CA GLN A 68 -5.96 12.86 -5.00
C GLN A 68 -5.27 12.97 -3.64
N SER A 69 -5.25 14.16 -3.05
CA SER A 69 -4.58 14.39 -1.77
C SER A 69 -5.22 13.59 -0.63
N LEU A 70 -6.55 13.44 -0.64
CA LEU A 70 -7.28 12.61 0.34
C LEU A 70 -7.02 11.12 0.13
N VAL A 71 -7.12 10.66 -1.12
CA VAL A 71 -6.91 9.25 -1.48
C VAL A 71 -5.48 8.80 -1.20
N ALA A 72 -4.48 9.65 -1.46
CA ALA A 72 -3.07 9.32 -1.23
C ALA A 72 -2.74 9.01 0.24
N GLY A 73 -3.48 9.59 1.20
CA GLY A 73 -3.30 9.32 2.63
C GLY A 73 -3.93 8.00 3.10
N GLU A 74 -5.05 7.60 2.50
CA GLU A 74 -5.89 6.50 2.99
C GLU A 74 -5.84 5.24 2.11
N ARG A 75 -5.61 5.40 0.80
CA ARG A 75 -5.66 4.34 -0.21
C ARG A 75 -4.37 4.31 -1.04
N THR A 76 -3.25 4.08 -0.37
CA THR A 76 -1.90 4.04 -0.99
C THR A 76 -1.74 2.95 -2.06
N ASP A 77 -2.63 1.98 -2.07
CA ASP A 77 -2.74 0.89 -3.04
C ASP A 77 -3.56 1.25 -4.30
N MET A 78 -4.09 2.49 -4.39
CA MET A 78 -4.94 2.96 -5.48
C MET A 78 -4.21 4.00 -6.34
N PRO A 79 -3.55 3.61 -7.43
CA PRO A 79 -2.95 4.54 -8.37
C PRO A 79 -4.01 5.37 -9.10
N ILE A 80 -3.70 6.63 -9.39
CA ILE A 80 -4.63 7.59 -10.01
C ILE A 80 -4.15 7.93 -11.41
N ILE A 81 -5.08 7.91 -12.36
CA ILE A 81 -4.94 8.38 -13.75
C ILE A 81 -5.87 9.57 -13.91
N PHE A 82 -5.34 10.73 -14.22
CA PHE A 82 -6.17 11.89 -14.50
C PHE A 82 -6.63 11.94 -15.94
N ILE A 83 -7.88 12.37 -16.12
CA ILE A 83 -8.45 12.76 -17.41
C ILE A 83 -8.98 14.18 -17.25
N THR A 84 -8.89 15.02 -18.30
CA THR A 84 -9.43 16.38 -18.25
C THR A 84 -9.68 16.98 -19.62
N GLY A 85 -10.72 17.78 -19.77
CA GLY A 85 -10.96 18.58 -20.97
C GLY A 85 -10.07 19.82 -21.05
N HIS A 86 -9.52 20.29 -19.93
CA HIS A 86 -8.71 21.49 -19.84
C HIS A 86 -7.47 21.21 -18.99
N GLY A 87 -6.41 20.71 -19.61
CA GLY A 87 -5.14 20.46 -18.93
C GLY A 87 -4.11 21.54 -19.28
N ASP A 88 -3.53 22.16 -18.28
CA ASP A 88 -2.35 23.01 -18.44
C ASP A 88 -1.10 22.34 -17.87
N VAL A 89 0.06 22.84 -18.25
CA VAL A 89 1.36 22.30 -17.79
C VAL A 89 1.52 22.37 -16.27
N PRO A 90 1.19 23.47 -15.57
CA PRO A 90 1.25 23.55 -14.12
C PRO A 90 0.39 22.48 -13.41
N MET A 91 -0.83 22.26 -13.88
CA MET A 91 -1.77 21.26 -13.32
C MET A 91 -1.22 19.86 -13.50
N THR A 92 -0.76 19.51 -14.71
CA THR A 92 -0.14 18.20 -15.00
C THR A 92 1.06 17.95 -14.09
N VAL A 93 1.96 18.95 -13.96
CA VAL A 93 3.13 18.84 -13.09
C VAL A 93 2.74 18.64 -11.62
N LYS A 94 1.70 19.33 -11.14
CA LYS A 94 1.19 19.17 -9.77
C LYS A 94 0.65 17.76 -9.54
N ALA A 95 -0.19 17.26 -10.45
CA ALA A 95 -0.75 15.91 -10.38
C ALA A 95 0.34 14.82 -10.36
N MET A 96 1.30 14.91 -11.27
CA MET A 96 2.40 13.95 -11.37
C MET A 96 3.33 13.98 -10.15
N LYS A 97 3.67 15.17 -9.63
CA LYS A 97 4.44 15.30 -8.38
C LYS A 97 3.72 14.75 -7.17
N ALA A 98 2.39 14.78 -7.17
CA ALA A 98 1.56 14.17 -6.13
C ALA A 98 1.35 12.65 -6.30
N GLY A 99 2.02 12.02 -7.29
CA GLY A 99 2.07 10.58 -7.46
C GLY A 99 1.05 10.00 -8.44
N ALA A 100 0.41 10.83 -9.28
CA ALA A 100 -0.42 10.31 -10.38
C ALA A 100 0.41 9.39 -11.30
N VAL A 101 -0.25 8.38 -11.84
CA VAL A 101 0.38 7.43 -12.78
C VAL A 101 0.46 8.04 -14.17
N GLU A 102 -0.60 8.73 -14.57
CA GLU A 102 -0.72 9.32 -15.90
C GLU A 102 -1.68 10.52 -15.86
N PHE A 103 -1.56 11.38 -16.87
CA PHE A 103 -2.42 12.54 -17.06
C PHE A 103 -2.77 12.67 -18.55
N LEU A 104 -4.06 12.50 -18.89
CA LEU A 104 -4.55 12.46 -20.26
C LEU A 104 -5.53 13.61 -20.52
N THR A 105 -5.37 14.30 -21.64
CA THR A 105 -6.30 15.36 -22.07
C THR A 105 -7.39 14.78 -22.97
N LYS A 106 -8.66 15.12 -22.71
CA LYS A 106 -9.81 14.78 -23.56
C LYS A 106 -9.77 15.63 -24.85
N PRO A 107 -9.98 15.06 -26.04
CA PRO A 107 -10.15 13.65 -26.31
C PRO A 107 -8.83 12.87 -26.26
N PHE A 108 -8.80 11.72 -25.62
CA PHE A 108 -7.63 10.85 -25.50
C PHE A 108 -7.76 9.60 -26.36
N ASN A 109 -6.65 8.95 -26.63
CA ASN A 109 -6.62 7.66 -27.32
C ASN A 109 -6.92 6.53 -26.32
N ASP A 110 -7.88 5.66 -26.67
CA ASP A 110 -8.29 4.53 -25.82
C ASP A 110 -7.11 3.61 -25.47
N GLY A 111 -6.22 3.36 -26.44
CA GLY A 111 -5.04 2.54 -26.22
C GLY A 111 -4.07 3.11 -25.17
N LEU A 112 -3.92 4.44 -25.10
CA LEU A 112 -3.11 5.10 -24.06
C LEU A 112 -3.76 4.97 -22.68
N LEU A 113 -5.08 5.19 -22.59
CA LEU A 113 -5.79 5.02 -21.33
C LEU A 113 -5.73 3.57 -20.85
N LEU A 114 -5.96 2.59 -21.72
CA LEU A 114 -5.87 1.17 -21.36
C LEU A 114 -4.47 0.75 -20.94
N ALA A 115 -3.42 1.29 -21.58
CA ALA A 115 -2.04 1.05 -21.15
C ALA A 115 -1.77 1.64 -19.75
N ALA A 116 -2.26 2.86 -19.47
CA ALA A 116 -2.15 3.48 -18.16
C ALA A 116 -2.91 2.68 -17.07
N ILE A 117 -4.12 2.20 -17.38
CA ILE A 117 -4.91 1.36 -16.46
C ILE A 117 -4.16 0.05 -16.15
N ARG A 118 -3.62 -0.65 -17.16
CA ARG A 118 -2.83 -1.88 -16.94
C ARG A 118 -1.64 -1.65 -16.03
N ALA A 119 -0.88 -0.58 -16.26
CA ALA A 119 0.25 -0.20 -15.42
C ALA A 119 -0.19 0.15 -13.98
N ALA A 120 -1.30 0.84 -13.83
CA ALA A 120 -1.88 1.19 -12.53
C ALA A 120 -2.34 -0.06 -11.76
N LEU A 121 -3.07 -0.97 -12.40
CA LEU A 121 -3.54 -2.22 -11.78
C LEU A 121 -2.37 -3.10 -11.33
N GLU A 122 -1.29 -3.16 -12.11
CA GLU A 122 -0.10 -3.90 -11.69
C GLU A 122 0.58 -3.26 -10.47
N ARG A 123 0.69 -1.91 -10.42
CA ARG A 123 1.19 -1.21 -9.22
C ARG A 123 0.32 -1.49 -7.99
N SER A 124 -1.01 -1.46 -8.14
CA SER A 124 -1.96 -1.77 -7.08
C SER A 124 -1.77 -3.21 -6.58
N ARG A 125 -1.62 -4.18 -7.49
CA ARG A 125 -1.38 -5.59 -7.16
C ARG A 125 -0.12 -5.77 -6.30
N VAL A 126 0.96 -5.11 -6.68
CA VAL A 126 2.23 -5.15 -5.92
C VAL A 126 2.06 -4.51 -4.55
N ALA A 127 1.41 -3.34 -4.48
CA ALA A 127 1.18 -2.63 -3.22
C ALA A 127 0.33 -3.47 -2.24
N LEU A 128 -0.77 -4.07 -2.71
CA LEU A 128 -1.62 -4.95 -1.91
C LEU A 128 -0.87 -6.21 -1.42
N SER A 129 -0.01 -6.80 -2.26
CA SER A 129 0.81 -7.94 -1.85
C SER A 129 1.78 -7.56 -0.73
N LEU A 130 2.47 -6.43 -0.86
CA LEU A 130 3.38 -5.93 0.18
C LEU A 130 2.64 -5.59 1.48
N GLU A 131 1.46 -5.00 1.39
CA GLU A 131 0.61 -4.71 2.56
C GLU A 131 0.18 -5.99 3.26
N ALA A 132 -0.26 -7.00 2.51
CA ALA A 132 -0.66 -8.30 3.05
C ALA A 132 0.52 -9.01 3.76
N GLU A 133 1.71 -9.00 3.15
CA GLU A 133 2.92 -9.54 3.79
C GLU A 133 3.26 -8.80 5.09
N MET A 134 3.18 -7.46 5.07
CA MET A 134 3.45 -6.66 6.26
C MET A 134 2.42 -6.89 7.36
N ARG A 135 1.16 -7.08 7.02
CA ARG A 135 0.10 -7.45 7.96
C ARG A 135 0.42 -8.78 8.64
N VAL A 136 0.71 -9.82 7.87
CA VAL A 136 1.10 -11.12 8.42
C VAL A 136 2.30 -11.01 9.36
N LEU A 137 3.29 -10.19 8.99
CA LEU A 137 4.47 -9.98 9.82
C LEU A 137 4.16 -9.26 11.13
N ARG A 138 3.29 -8.24 11.10
CA ARG A 138 2.82 -7.53 12.31
C ARG A 138 2.01 -8.46 13.22
N ASP A 139 1.15 -9.30 12.63
CA ASP A 139 0.34 -10.26 13.38
C ASP A 139 1.24 -11.27 14.12
N ARG A 140 2.28 -11.79 13.46
CA ARG A 140 3.27 -12.67 14.11
C ARG A 140 4.00 -11.97 15.25
N TYR A 141 4.43 -10.73 15.05
CA TYR A 141 5.10 -9.93 16.08
C TYR A 141 4.18 -9.63 17.26
N ALA A 142 2.90 -9.40 17.02
CA ALA A 142 1.89 -9.18 18.06
C ALA A 142 1.73 -10.40 18.99
N LEU A 143 1.98 -11.63 18.49
CA LEU A 143 1.96 -12.87 19.31
C LEU A 143 3.13 -13.00 20.28
N LEU A 144 4.18 -12.18 20.14
CA LEU A 144 5.32 -12.21 21.06
C LEU A 144 4.93 -11.61 22.40
N SER A 145 5.31 -12.30 23.50
CA SER A 145 5.25 -11.68 24.82
C SER A 145 6.23 -10.50 24.93
N GLN A 146 6.05 -9.64 25.92
CA GLN A 146 6.96 -8.53 26.16
C GLN A 146 8.42 -9.01 26.25
N ARG A 147 8.68 -10.08 26.99
CA ARG A 147 10.02 -10.63 27.16
C ARG A 147 10.62 -11.21 25.87
N GLU A 148 9.79 -11.83 25.04
CA GLU A 148 10.20 -12.31 23.73
C GLU A 148 10.55 -11.15 22.78
N ARG A 149 9.83 -10.03 22.83
CA ARG A 149 10.14 -8.81 22.06
C ARG A 149 11.47 -8.20 22.51
N GLU A 150 11.72 -8.10 23.80
CA GLU A 150 12.99 -7.61 24.37
C GLU A 150 14.17 -8.49 23.88
N VAL A 151 14.03 -9.81 24.00
CA VAL A 151 15.04 -10.75 23.50
C VAL A 151 15.23 -10.62 21.98
N MET A 152 14.14 -10.50 21.21
CA MET A 152 14.22 -10.33 19.76
C MET A 152 15.04 -9.10 19.38
N VAL A 153 14.75 -7.93 19.99
CA VAL A 153 15.45 -6.67 19.69
C VAL A 153 16.96 -6.80 19.94
N LEU A 154 17.37 -7.36 21.07
CA LEU A 154 18.77 -7.53 21.41
C LEU A 154 19.49 -8.55 20.52
N VAL A 155 18.81 -9.65 20.17
CA VAL A 155 19.37 -10.69 19.28
C VAL A 155 19.57 -10.17 17.86
N VAL A 156 18.62 -9.41 17.31
CA VAL A 156 18.76 -8.83 15.95
C VAL A 156 19.77 -7.69 15.89
N SER A 157 20.10 -7.09 17.05
CA SER A 157 21.20 -6.13 17.19
C SER A 157 22.59 -6.80 17.22
N GLY A 158 22.65 -8.13 17.19
CA GLY A 158 23.90 -8.89 17.13
C GLY A 158 24.45 -9.33 18.49
N LEU A 159 23.73 -9.12 19.61
CA LEU A 159 24.19 -9.55 20.93
C LEU A 159 24.18 -11.09 21.05
N LEU A 160 25.22 -11.63 21.67
CA LEU A 160 25.29 -13.04 22.04
C LEU A 160 24.32 -13.35 23.19
N ASN A 161 23.86 -14.59 23.30
CA ASN A 161 22.90 -14.98 24.36
C ASN A 161 23.35 -14.61 25.75
N LYS A 162 24.68 -14.72 26.06
CA LYS A 162 25.27 -14.32 27.35
C LYS A 162 25.09 -12.81 27.60
N GLN A 163 25.31 -11.99 26.56
CA GLN A 163 25.16 -10.52 26.65
C GLN A 163 23.69 -10.13 26.83
N VAL A 164 22.79 -10.76 26.05
CA VAL A 164 21.33 -10.59 26.21
C VAL A 164 20.89 -10.96 27.63
N GLY A 165 21.44 -12.03 28.20
CA GLY A 165 21.18 -12.44 29.57
C GLY A 165 21.60 -11.39 30.59
N GLY A 166 22.79 -10.78 30.43
CA GLY A 166 23.27 -9.68 31.25
C GLY A 166 22.37 -8.45 31.20
N GLU A 167 22.01 -8.00 29.98
CA GLU A 167 21.10 -6.84 29.75
C GLU A 167 19.71 -7.03 30.38
N LEU A 168 19.20 -8.25 30.30
CA LEU A 168 17.83 -8.54 30.75
C LEU A 168 17.75 -9.12 32.16
N GLY A 169 18.88 -9.37 32.84
CA GLY A 169 18.93 -9.96 34.19
C GLY A 169 18.42 -11.40 34.25
N ILE A 170 18.63 -12.21 33.19
CA ILE A 170 18.21 -13.61 33.12
C ILE A 170 19.34 -14.53 32.68
N SER A 171 19.18 -15.85 32.93
CA SER A 171 20.19 -16.82 32.55
C SER A 171 20.28 -17.00 31.02
N GLU A 172 21.47 -17.38 30.53
CA GLU A 172 21.66 -17.70 29.09
C GLU A 172 20.71 -18.83 28.62
N ILE A 173 20.40 -19.77 29.50
CA ILE A 173 19.45 -20.87 29.19
C ILE A 173 18.06 -20.28 28.95
N THR A 174 17.64 -19.32 29.78
CA THR A 174 16.36 -18.61 29.65
C THR A 174 16.29 -17.82 28.33
N VAL A 175 17.41 -17.14 27.97
CA VAL A 175 17.53 -16.44 26.69
C VAL A 175 17.37 -17.40 25.52
N LYS A 176 18.04 -18.57 25.53
CA LYS A 176 17.90 -19.61 24.50
C LYS A 176 16.45 -20.06 24.36
N ALA A 177 15.75 -20.26 25.49
CA ALA A 177 14.33 -20.66 25.47
C ALA A 177 13.45 -19.58 24.84
N HIS A 178 13.61 -18.30 25.22
CA HIS A 178 12.87 -17.19 24.61
C HIS A 178 13.19 -17.03 23.13
N ARG A 179 14.48 -17.12 22.74
CA ARG A 179 14.91 -17.06 21.34
C ARG A 179 14.24 -18.16 20.50
N GLY A 180 14.17 -19.40 21.02
CA GLY A 180 13.46 -20.50 20.34
C GLY A 180 11.98 -20.16 20.09
N LYS A 181 11.29 -19.61 21.10
CA LYS A 181 9.88 -19.16 20.96
C LYS A 181 9.73 -18.01 19.98
N VAL A 182 10.68 -17.04 19.96
CA VAL A 182 10.69 -15.96 18.98
C VAL A 182 10.80 -16.52 17.57
N MET A 183 11.79 -17.38 17.31
CA MET A 183 11.97 -18.02 15.99
C MET A 183 10.69 -18.73 15.53
N GLN A 184 10.08 -19.50 16.41
CA GLN A 184 8.85 -20.26 16.14
C GLN A 184 7.67 -19.33 15.82
N LYS A 185 7.40 -18.32 16.67
CA LYS A 185 6.25 -17.41 16.51
C LYS A 185 6.41 -16.49 15.30
N MET A 186 7.62 -16.00 15.05
CA MET A 186 7.94 -15.21 13.87
C MET A 186 7.98 -16.04 12.59
N LYS A 187 8.06 -17.37 12.69
CA LYS A 187 8.30 -18.30 11.57
C LYS A 187 9.58 -17.95 10.82
N ALA A 188 10.65 -17.66 11.56
CA ALA A 188 11.96 -17.38 11.00
C ALA A 188 12.78 -18.67 10.94
N ASP A 189 13.32 -19.00 9.75
CA ASP A 189 14.13 -20.20 9.53
C ASP A 189 15.58 -20.01 9.97
N SER A 190 16.02 -18.74 10.03
CA SER A 190 17.38 -18.36 10.41
C SER A 190 17.41 -17.04 11.18
N LEU A 191 18.55 -16.76 11.84
CA LEU A 191 18.78 -15.43 12.43
C LEU A 191 18.77 -14.33 11.37
N ALA A 192 19.29 -14.61 10.18
CA ALA A 192 19.27 -13.66 9.07
C ALA A 192 17.83 -13.30 8.64
N ASP A 193 16.92 -14.27 8.64
CA ASP A 193 15.50 -14.01 8.37
C ASP A 193 14.87 -13.16 9.46
N LEU A 194 15.17 -13.46 10.73
CA LEU A 194 14.67 -12.67 11.86
C LEU A 194 15.14 -11.23 11.78
N VAL A 195 16.42 -10.98 11.39
CA VAL A 195 16.96 -9.64 11.17
C VAL A 195 16.22 -8.91 10.04
N LYS A 196 15.96 -9.57 8.90
CA LYS A 196 15.18 -8.99 7.80
C LYS A 196 13.75 -8.65 8.23
N MET A 197 13.10 -9.53 9.00
CA MET A 197 11.76 -9.29 9.55
C MET A 197 11.75 -8.09 10.50
N ALA A 198 12.75 -7.99 11.41
CA ALA A 198 12.88 -6.87 12.32
C ALA A 198 13.11 -5.53 11.58
N ALA A 199 13.93 -5.54 10.53
CA ALA A 199 14.15 -4.36 9.68
C ALA A 199 12.86 -3.91 8.99
N ARG A 200 12.08 -4.85 8.43
CA ARG A 200 10.77 -4.55 7.82
C ARG A 200 9.76 -3.99 8.83
N LEU A 201 9.79 -4.46 10.08
CA LEU A 201 8.97 -3.95 11.18
C LEU A 201 9.48 -2.61 11.73
N ARG A 202 10.62 -2.11 11.25
CA ARG A 202 11.32 -0.93 11.78
C ARG A 202 11.58 -1.00 13.29
N LEU A 203 11.88 -2.21 13.78
CA LEU A 203 12.32 -2.39 15.14
C LEU A 203 13.76 -1.85 15.21
N ALA A 204 13.90 -0.60 15.62
CA ALA A 204 15.23 -0.04 15.90
C ALA A 204 15.86 -0.83 17.05
N PRO A 205 17.18 -1.17 17.00
CA PRO A 205 17.91 -1.46 18.22
C PRO A 205 17.73 -0.21 19.09
N ALA A 206 17.33 -0.43 20.36
CA ALA A 206 17.36 0.67 21.32
C ALA A 206 18.76 1.29 21.21
N ALA A 207 18.82 2.54 20.74
CA ALA A 207 20.07 3.27 20.74
C ALA A 207 20.59 3.16 22.18
N MET A 208 21.75 2.55 22.35
CA MET A 208 22.46 2.62 23.62
C MET A 208 22.59 4.10 23.92
N THR A 209 21.77 4.58 24.83
CA THR A 209 21.96 5.88 25.45
C THR A 209 23.26 5.71 26.22
N ALA A 210 24.37 6.13 25.62
CA ALA A 210 25.65 6.23 26.26
C ALA A 210 25.46 7.19 27.44
N ALA A 211 25.65 6.67 28.64
CA ALA A 211 25.93 7.45 29.84
C ALA A 211 27.30 8.07 29.73
#